data_ba6a0b96d7e39193002f8264fa62617a
#
_entry.id   ba6a0b96d7e39193002f8264fa62617a
#
_cell.length_a   1.000
_cell.length_b   1.000
_cell.length_c   1.000
_cell.angle_alpha   90.00
_cell.angle_beta   90.00
_cell.angle_gamma   90.00
#
_symmetry.space_group_name_H-M   'P 1'
#
loop_
_entity.id
_entity.type
_entity.pdbx_description
1 polymer ?
#
loop_
_entity_poly.entity_id
_entity_poly.type
_entity_poly.pdbx_seq_one_letter_code
_entity_poly.pdbx_strand_id
1 'polypeptide(L)'
;MLLGLLLAVCAGIFVGVQGIFNSHVNKHVGSWAATSFILFTGSLASLIVGFVIEGKDIFDFNGMKTAYWFFGLVGIGVIFCTITAMKKIGPTKTIVIAVIAQLTASVIFDVTGLLVLPQTPLEWKHIVGLLLMIVGITIFNYKKKVII
;
A
#
# COMPACT_ATOMS: atom_id res chain seq x y z
N MET A 1 -18.71 0.66 -12.78
CA MET A 1 -17.51 1.52 -12.93
C MET A 1 -17.45 2.65 -11.92
N LEU A 2 -18.47 3.51 -11.78
CA LEU A 2 -18.44 4.67 -10.87
C LEU A 2 -18.20 4.29 -9.40
N LEU A 3 -18.89 3.26 -8.91
CA LEU A 3 -18.72 2.78 -7.53
C LEU A 3 -17.28 2.31 -7.27
N GLY A 4 -16.67 1.56 -8.19
CA GLY A 4 -15.29 1.13 -8.05
C GLY A 4 -14.29 2.28 -8.01
N LEU A 5 -14.54 3.33 -8.82
CA LEU A 5 -13.72 4.54 -8.82
C LEU A 5 -13.83 5.29 -7.47
N LEU A 6 -15.06 5.44 -6.96
CA LEU A 6 -15.29 6.08 -5.66
C LEU A 6 -14.61 5.32 -4.52
N LEU A 7 -14.73 3.99 -4.50
CA LEU A 7 -14.07 3.14 -3.50
C LEU A 7 -12.54 3.25 -3.58
N ALA A 8 -11.98 3.30 -4.79
CA ALA A 8 -10.54 3.46 -4.96
C ALA A 8 -10.05 4.83 -4.44
N VAL A 9 -10.80 5.90 -4.68
CA VAL A 9 -10.48 7.23 -4.13
C VAL A 9 -10.56 7.22 -2.60
N CYS A 10 -11.61 6.65 -2.03
CA CYS A 10 -11.73 6.52 -0.58
C CYS A 10 -10.57 5.70 0.02
N ALA A 11 -10.21 4.58 -0.59
CA ALA A 11 -9.07 3.77 -0.16
C ALA A 11 -7.76 4.57 -0.18
N GLY A 12 -7.52 5.36 -1.24
CA GLY A 12 -6.34 6.22 -1.33
C GLY A 12 -6.30 7.28 -0.21
N ILE A 13 -7.44 7.89 0.13
CA ILE A 13 -7.54 8.84 1.24
C ILE A 13 -7.22 8.13 2.57
N PHE A 14 -7.81 6.97 2.82
CA PHE A 14 -7.54 6.20 4.04
C PHE A 14 -6.06 5.80 4.16
N VAL A 15 -5.44 5.34 3.09
CA VAL A 15 -4.00 5.03 3.08
C VAL A 15 -3.16 6.25 3.41
N GLY A 16 -3.52 7.43 2.86
CA GLY A 16 -2.84 8.69 3.18
C GLY A 16 -2.96 9.07 4.64
N VAL A 17 -4.17 9.05 5.19
CA VAL A 17 -4.44 9.36 6.61
C VAL A 17 -3.72 8.36 7.52
N GLN A 18 -3.88 7.06 7.26
CA GLN A 18 -3.19 6.00 8.00
C GLN A 18 -1.68 6.20 8.00
N GLY A 19 -1.09 6.53 6.84
CA GLY A 19 0.33 6.77 6.72
C GLY A 19 0.84 7.89 7.62
N ILE A 20 0.10 9.01 7.71
CA ILE A 20 0.45 10.13 8.58
C ILE A 20 0.40 9.70 10.05
N PHE A 21 -0.66 9.02 10.48
CA PHE A 21 -0.79 8.50 11.84
C PHE A 21 0.32 7.50 12.19
N ASN A 22 0.59 6.54 11.29
CA ASN A 22 1.65 5.56 11.47
C ASN A 22 3.02 6.23 11.62
N SER A 23 3.29 7.27 10.84
CA SER A 23 4.52 8.07 10.96
C SER A 23 4.61 8.76 12.32
N HIS A 24 3.48 9.25 12.85
CA HIS A 24 3.45 9.90 14.16
C HIS A 24 3.73 8.90 15.30
N VAL A 25 3.08 7.75 15.27
CA VAL A 25 3.32 6.65 16.23
C VAL A 25 4.80 6.23 16.21
N ASN A 26 5.38 6.07 15.02
CA ASN A 26 6.78 5.66 14.86
C ASN A 26 7.80 6.67 15.43
N LYS A 27 7.43 7.93 15.60
CA LYS A 27 8.32 8.92 16.25
C LYS A 27 8.47 8.67 17.76
N HIS A 28 7.46 8.10 18.40
CA HIS A 28 7.41 7.87 19.84
C HIS A 28 7.90 6.47 20.24
N VAL A 29 7.77 5.50 19.31
CA VAL A 29 8.19 4.11 19.54
C VAL A 29 9.09 3.65 18.39
N GLY A 30 9.85 2.60 18.58
CA GLY A 30 10.70 2.05 17.51
C GLY A 30 9.88 1.49 16.34
N SER A 31 10.49 1.42 15.15
CA SER A 31 9.77 0.98 13.92
C SER A 31 9.16 -0.42 14.04
N TRP A 32 9.81 -1.34 14.74
CA TRP A 32 9.26 -2.68 15.01
C TRP A 32 8.04 -2.63 15.92
N ALA A 33 8.11 -1.87 17.02
CA ALA A 33 7.00 -1.72 17.95
C ALA A 33 5.79 -1.05 17.26
N ALA A 34 6.03 0.00 16.46
CA ALA A 34 5.00 0.64 15.65
C ALA A 34 4.36 -0.33 14.66
N THR A 35 5.17 -1.12 13.93
CA THR A 35 4.66 -2.12 12.98
C THR A 35 3.76 -3.15 13.68
N SER A 36 4.23 -3.71 14.80
CA SER A 36 3.45 -4.70 15.56
C SER A 36 2.14 -4.11 16.08
N PHE A 37 2.17 -2.90 16.62
CA PHE A 37 0.97 -2.22 17.11
C PHE A 37 -0.05 -1.96 16.00
N ILE A 38 0.39 -1.46 14.84
CA ILE A 38 -0.48 -1.15 13.70
C ILE A 38 -1.13 -2.43 13.16
N LEU A 39 -0.33 -3.50 12.98
CA LEU A 39 -0.85 -4.77 12.49
C LEU A 39 -1.79 -5.43 13.49
N PHE A 40 -1.47 -5.38 14.79
CA PHE A 40 -2.33 -5.94 15.83
C PHE A 40 -3.68 -5.23 15.90
N THR A 41 -3.68 -3.90 15.97
CA THR A 41 -4.92 -3.12 16.02
C THR A 41 -5.75 -3.25 14.76
N GLY A 42 -5.09 -3.27 13.58
CA GLY A 42 -5.75 -3.49 12.30
C GLY A 42 -6.37 -4.88 12.19
N SER A 43 -5.66 -5.94 12.60
CA SER A 43 -6.18 -7.30 12.59
C SER A 43 -7.35 -7.48 13.55
N LEU A 44 -7.25 -6.90 14.76
CA LEU A 44 -8.33 -6.97 15.73
C LEU A 44 -9.61 -6.27 15.23
N ALA A 45 -9.45 -5.06 14.68
CA ALA A 45 -10.57 -4.32 14.09
C ALA A 45 -11.20 -5.08 12.91
N SER A 46 -10.38 -5.65 12.04
CA SER A 46 -10.84 -6.46 10.89
C SER A 46 -11.60 -7.70 11.35
N LEU A 47 -11.11 -8.41 12.38
CA LEU A 47 -11.80 -9.56 12.95
C LEU A 47 -13.17 -9.19 13.53
N ILE A 48 -13.26 -8.08 14.29
CA ILE A 48 -14.53 -7.63 14.87
C ILE A 48 -15.53 -7.29 13.77
N VAL A 49 -15.12 -6.50 12.78
CA VAL A 49 -16.01 -6.09 11.68
C VAL A 49 -16.41 -7.30 10.84
N GLY A 50 -15.46 -8.17 10.49
CA GLY A 50 -15.74 -9.39 9.73
C GLY A 50 -16.69 -10.32 10.48
N PHE A 51 -16.52 -10.50 11.79
CA PHE A 51 -17.41 -11.31 12.59
C PHE A 51 -18.84 -10.75 12.66
N VAL A 52 -18.98 -9.41 12.67
CA VAL A 52 -20.31 -8.76 12.66
C VAL A 52 -21.00 -8.91 11.31
N ILE A 53 -20.24 -8.88 10.19
CA ILE A 53 -20.80 -8.92 8.83
C ILE A 53 -21.02 -10.36 8.36
N GLU A 54 -20.03 -11.24 8.54
CA GLU A 54 -20.00 -12.61 8.00
C GLU A 54 -20.29 -13.69 9.06
N GLY A 55 -20.30 -13.31 10.33
CA GLY A 55 -20.54 -14.26 11.41
C GLY A 55 -19.47 -15.34 11.50
N LYS A 56 -19.89 -16.61 11.57
CA LYS A 56 -18.97 -17.76 11.67
C LYS A 56 -18.24 -18.07 10.36
N ASP A 57 -18.75 -17.59 9.22
CA ASP A 57 -18.21 -17.88 7.90
C ASP A 57 -16.84 -17.19 7.68
N ILE A 58 -16.48 -16.20 8.51
CA ILE A 58 -15.15 -15.59 8.54
C ILE A 58 -14.03 -16.61 8.76
N PHE A 59 -14.31 -17.76 9.36
CA PHE A 59 -13.34 -18.83 9.60
C PHE A 59 -13.40 -19.96 8.57
N ASP A 60 -14.24 -19.82 7.53
CA ASP A 60 -14.29 -20.79 6.45
C ASP A 60 -13.20 -20.53 5.42
N PHE A 61 -12.07 -21.20 5.61
CA PHE A 61 -10.92 -21.16 4.69
C PHE A 61 -10.91 -22.31 3.70
N ASN A 62 -12.06 -22.97 3.45
CA ASN A 62 -12.17 -24.07 2.52
C ASN A 62 -11.80 -23.62 1.10
N GLY A 63 -10.83 -24.29 0.49
CA GLY A 63 -10.32 -23.96 -0.85
C GLY A 63 -9.17 -22.94 -0.90
N MET A 64 -8.73 -22.41 0.23
CA MET A 64 -7.59 -21.51 0.28
C MET A 64 -6.27 -22.28 0.08
N LYS A 65 -5.48 -21.87 -0.93
CA LYS A 65 -4.17 -22.49 -1.18
C LYS A 65 -3.22 -22.19 -0.02
N THR A 66 -2.44 -23.19 0.40
CA THR A 66 -1.47 -23.10 1.52
C THR A 66 -0.52 -21.91 1.39
N ALA A 67 -0.13 -21.53 0.17
CA ALA A 67 0.73 -20.38 -0.09
C ALA A 67 0.15 -19.05 0.44
N TYR A 68 -1.18 -18.90 0.46
CA TYR A 68 -1.82 -17.66 0.90
C TYR A 68 -1.70 -17.39 2.40
N TRP A 69 -1.49 -18.42 3.20
CA TRP A 69 -1.27 -18.28 4.65
C TRP A 69 -0.04 -17.45 4.99
N PHE A 70 0.95 -17.42 4.08
CA PHE A 70 2.17 -16.66 4.27
C PHE A 70 2.11 -15.23 3.73
N PHE A 71 1.06 -14.85 3.00
CA PHE A 71 0.94 -13.50 2.44
C PHE A 71 0.82 -12.40 3.50
N GLY A 72 0.33 -12.71 4.69
CA GLY A 72 0.36 -11.80 5.83
C GLY A 72 1.77 -11.32 6.21
N LEU A 73 2.79 -12.16 5.98
CA LEU A 73 4.19 -11.77 6.22
C LEU A 73 4.66 -10.63 5.32
N VAL A 74 4.16 -10.58 4.09
CA VAL A 74 4.44 -9.47 3.15
C VAL A 74 3.91 -8.17 3.71
N GLY A 75 2.75 -8.18 4.37
CA GLY A 75 2.18 -7.02 5.04
C GLY A 75 3.10 -6.43 6.12
N ILE A 76 3.82 -7.27 6.88
CA ILE A 76 4.81 -6.82 7.86
C ILE A 76 5.91 -6.02 7.14
N GLY A 77 6.46 -6.55 6.05
CA GLY A 77 7.48 -5.88 5.24
C GLY A 77 7.01 -4.54 4.71
N VAL A 78 5.80 -4.49 4.16
CA VAL A 78 5.20 -3.26 3.60
C VAL A 78 5.08 -2.18 4.68
N ILE A 79 4.49 -2.50 5.83
CA ILE A 79 4.30 -1.53 6.94
C ILE A 79 5.65 -1.09 7.48
N PHE A 80 6.56 -2.02 7.79
CA PHE A 80 7.87 -1.71 8.34
C PHE A 80 8.70 -0.81 7.41
N CYS A 81 8.77 -1.14 6.11
CA CYS A 81 9.49 -0.33 5.14
C CYS A 81 8.86 1.06 5.00
N THR A 82 7.54 1.14 4.93
CA THR A 82 6.81 2.41 4.77
C THR A 82 7.06 3.34 5.96
N ILE A 83 6.85 2.87 7.20
CA ILE A 83 7.03 3.74 8.38
C ILE A 83 8.49 4.11 8.62
N THR A 84 9.42 3.23 8.28
CA THR A 84 10.86 3.51 8.35
C THR A 84 11.28 4.54 7.31
N ALA A 85 10.77 4.43 6.09
CA ALA A 85 10.99 5.42 5.04
C ALA A 85 10.39 6.79 5.41
N MET A 86 9.17 6.82 5.97
CA MET A 86 8.53 8.06 6.43
C MET A 86 9.37 8.77 7.50
N LYS A 87 10.03 8.03 8.37
CA LYS A 87 10.94 8.60 9.37
C LYS A 87 12.16 9.27 8.74
N LYS A 88 12.67 8.72 7.63
CA LYS A 88 13.89 9.20 6.96
C LYS A 88 13.63 10.34 5.97
N ILE A 89 12.61 10.20 5.13
CA ILE A 89 12.37 11.12 4.00
C ILE A 89 11.04 11.89 4.11
N GLY A 90 10.27 11.63 5.16
CA GLY A 90 8.97 12.26 5.43
C GLY A 90 7.79 11.54 4.77
N PRO A 91 6.55 11.76 5.30
CA PRO A 91 5.36 11.02 4.86
C PRO A 91 5.02 11.24 3.39
N THR A 92 4.96 12.49 2.95
CA THR A 92 4.54 12.83 1.58
C THR A 92 5.43 12.20 0.52
N LYS A 93 6.75 12.28 0.69
CA LYS A 93 7.69 11.68 -0.27
C LYS A 93 7.59 10.17 -0.29
N THR A 94 7.47 9.56 0.88
CA THR A 94 7.34 8.09 0.99
C THR A 94 6.09 7.60 0.29
N ILE A 95 4.94 8.25 0.50
CA ILE A 95 3.67 7.83 -0.12
C ILE A 95 3.79 7.93 -1.64
N VAL A 96 4.30 9.05 -2.18
CA VAL A 96 4.41 9.22 -3.63
C VAL A 96 5.35 8.19 -4.25
N ILE A 97 6.52 7.93 -3.63
CA ILE A 97 7.46 6.90 -4.11
C ILE A 97 6.82 5.51 -4.05
N ALA A 98 6.12 5.19 -2.95
CA ALA A 98 5.44 3.92 -2.80
C ALA A 98 4.37 3.70 -3.88
N VAL A 99 3.55 4.71 -4.18
CA VAL A 99 2.52 4.63 -5.23
C VAL A 99 3.16 4.37 -6.61
N ILE A 100 4.25 5.07 -6.95
CA ILE A 100 4.95 4.83 -8.22
C ILE A 100 5.50 3.41 -8.28
N ALA A 101 6.12 2.94 -7.20
CA ALA A 101 6.65 1.59 -7.13
C ALA A 101 5.54 0.52 -7.27
N GLN A 102 4.40 0.73 -6.61
CA GLN A 102 3.23 -0.14 -6.69
C GLN A 102 2.67 -0.20 -8.12
N LEU A 103 2.52 0.95 -8.78
CA LEU A 103 2.03 0.99 -10.16
C LEU A 103 3.00 0.36 -11.14
N THR A 104 4.31 0.57 -10.94
CA THR A 104 5.34 -0.09 -11.76
C THR A 104 5.26 -1.60 -11.61
N ALA A 105 5.17 -2.09 -10.37
CA ALA A 105 5.03 -3.51 -10.10
C ALA A 105 3.73 -4.07 -10.71
N SER A 106 2.60 -3.36 -10.57
CA SER A 106 1.32 -3.76 -11.17
C SER A 106 1.43 -3.92 -12.68
N VAL A 107 2.00 -2.93 -13.38
CA VAL A 107 2.21 -3.02 -14.85
C VAL A 107 3.10 -4.21 -15.22
N ILE A 108 4.16 -4.48 -14.46
CA ILE A 108 5.02 -5.65 -14.69
C ILE A 108 4.24 -6.95 -14.53
N PHE A 109 3.42 -7.08 -13.50
CA PHE A 109 2.61 -8.26 -13.26
C PHE A 109 1.53 -8.45 -14.33
N ASP A 110 0.88 -7.37 -14.77
CA ASP A 110 -0.13 -7.41 -15.82
C ASP A 110 0.45 -7.88 -17.16
N VAL A 111 1.67 -7.44 -17.49
CA VAL A 111 2.34 -7.82 -18.75
C VAL A 111 2.91 -9.24 -18.70
N THR A 112 3.49 -9.62 -17.56
CA THR A 112 4.14 -10.94 -17.43
C THR A 112 3.16 -12.07 -17.15
N GLY A 113 1.92 -11.75 -16.73
CA GLY A 113 0.93 -12.75 -16.31
C GLY A 113 1.34 -13.53 -15.06
N LEU A 114 2.33 -13.03 -14.30
CA LEU A 114 2.71 -13.61 -13.01
C LEU A 114 1.50 -13.55 -12.07
N LEU A 115 1.33 -14.58 -11.24
CA LEU A 115 0.24 -14.72 -10.27
C LEU A 115 -1.13 -15.08 -10.88
N VAL A 116 -1.17 -15.74 -12.06
CA VAL A 116 -2.42 -16.27 -12.66
C VAL A 116 -3.42 -15.16 -13.06
N LEU A 117 -2.94 -13.94 -13.23
CA LEU A 117 -3.75 -12.85 -13.77
C LEU A 117 -3.86 -12.96 -15.29
N PRO A 118 -5.03 -12.62 -15.88
CA PRO A 118 -5.14 -12.56 -17.33
C PRO A 118 -4.15 -11.52 -17.86
N GLN A 119 -3.31 -11.93 -18.82
CA GLN A 119 -2.35 -11.02 -19.46
C GLN A 119 -3.10 -9.90 -20.15
N THR A 120 -2.81 -8.68 -19.78
CA THR A 120 -3.32 -7.51 -20.49
C THR A 120 -2.22 -6.97 -21.42
N PRO A 121 -2.53 -6.63 -22.67
CA PRO A 121 -1.55 -6.05 -23.55
C PRO A 121 -1.04 -4.72 -22.97
N LEU A 122 0.28 -4.54 -22.97
CA LEU A 122 0.90 -3.29 -22.53
C LEU A 122 0.44 -2.16 -23.47
N GLU A 123 -0.48 -1.35 -22.99
CA GLU A 123 -0.85 -0.14 -23.72
C GLU A 123 0.19 0.96 -23.45
N TRP A 124 0.57 1.68 -24.49
CA TRP A 124 1.50 2.81 -24.39
C TRP A 124 1.06 3.88 -23.38
N LYS A 125 -0.25 3.97 -23.09
CA LYS A 125 -0.84 4.85 -22.06
C LYS A 125 -0.30 4.57 -20.66
N HIS A 126 -0.04 3.30 -20.32
CA HIS A 126 0.54 2.90 -19.03
C HIS A 126 1.96 3.45 -18.89
N ILE A 127 2.75 3.37 -19.97
CA ILE A 127 4.14 3.88 -19.98
C ILE A 127 4.14 5.41 -19.83
N VAL A 128 3.29 6.10 -20.57
CA VAL A 128 3.16 7.57 -20.49
C VAL A 128 2.71 8.01 -19.10
N GLY A 129 1.71 7.35 -18.51
CA GLY A 129 1.24 7.66 -17.17
C GLY A 129 2.34 7.48 -16.11
N LEU A 130 3.11 6.40 -16.19
CA LEU A 130 4.22 6.13 -15.28
C LEU A 130 5.33 7.18 -15.43
N LEU A 131 5.70 7.55 -16.65
CA LEU A 131 6.71 8.58 -16.91
C LEU A 131 6.27 9.94 -16.37
N LEU A 132 5.02 10.33 -16.55
CA LEU A 132 4.48 11.58 -16.01
C LEU A 132 4.57 11.61 -14.48
N MET A 133 4.30 10.50 -13.80
CA MET A 133 4.41 10.41 -12.34
C MET A 133 5.87 10.52 -11.87
N ILE A 134 6.82 9.87 -12.58
CA ILE A 134 8.25 9.97 -12.27
C ILE A 134 8.74 11.41 -12.47
N VAL A 135 8.33 12.07 -13.54
CA VAL A 135 8.65 13.48 -13.77
C VAL A 135 8.06 14.37 -12.68
N GLY A 136 6.80 14.14 -12.31
CA GLY A 136 6.13 14.89 -11.23
C GLY A 136 6.87 14.79 -9.89
N ILE A 137 7.31 13.60 -9.47
CA ILE A 137 8.06 13.45 -8.22
C ILE A 137 9.46 14.08 -8.31
N THR A 138 10.09 14.02 -9.47
CA THR A 138 11.41 14.64 -9.67
C THR A 138 11.31 16.14 -9.51
N ILE A 139 10.31 16.78 -10.13
CA ILE A 139 10.04 18.22 -9.99
C ILE A 139 9.73 18.57 -8.52
N PHE A 140 8.89 17.77 -7.86
CA PHE A 140 8.54 17.97 -6.45
C PHE A 140 9.76 17.91 -5.51
N ASN A 141 10.71 17.02 -5.79
CA ASN A 141 11.93 16.89 -4.99
C ASN A 141 12.96 17.98 -5.30
N TYR A 142 13.02 18.48 -6.54
CA TYR A 142 14.02 19.45 -6.99
C TYR A 142 13.85 20.81 -6.29
N LYS A 143 12.62 21.27 -6.10
CA LYS A 143 12.31 22.57 -5.49
C LYS A 143 12.73 22.72 -4.02
N LYS A 144 13.00 21.62 -3.31
CA LYS A 144 13.37 21.68 -1.88
C LYS A 144 14.87 21.91 -1.63
N LYS A 145 15.71 21.88 -2.69
CA LYS A 145 17.15 22.10 -2.58
C LYS A 145 17.56 23.58 -2.70
N VAL A 146 16.60 24.45 -3.00
CA VAL A 146 16.85 25.89 -3.28
C VAL A 146 16.49 26.81 -2.10
N ILE A 147 15.94 26.28 -1.01
CA ILE A 147 15.54 27.07 0.16
C ILE A 147 16.28 26.51 1.40
N ILE A 148 17.60 26.58 1.41
CA ILE A 148 18.47 26.56 2.61
C ILE A 148 19.62 27.54 2.35
#